data_90d9f651cdb8bc47f82fdafdc5f6e402
#
_entry.id   90d9f651cdb8bc47f82fdafdc5f6e402
#
_cell.length_a   1.000
_cell.length_b   1.000
_cell.length_c   1.000
_cell.angle_alpha   90.00
_cell.angle_beta   90.00
_cell.angle_gamma   90.00
#
_symmetry.space_group_name_H-M   'P 1'
#
loop_
_entity.id
_entity.type
_entity.pdbx_description
1 polymer ?
#
loop_
_entity_poly.entity_id
_entity_poly.type
_entity_poly.pdbx_seq_one_letter_code
_entity_poly.pdbx_strand_id
1 'polypeptide(L)'
;MKKHTFLAVLIALVLALGCASAAHAEIIPPHGEGQIGRQAVVLCDSLTVRQAPDVSSRTVETLKYKDLPIVVKESNGWAYVVLGDSEDSASGWVNADYIAIDPSWYRTEQKTPVYAWDNTLSPKVALLSANTTLPILADQGDWLIVSLRGATGWIHVGNRY
;
A
#
# COMPACT_ATOMS: atom_id res chain seq x y z
N MET A 1 -17.21 37.63 -39.59
CA MET A 1 -17.12 36.17 -39.29
C MET A 1 -15.64 35.79 -39.04
N LYS A 2 -15.04 36.13 -37.89
CA LYS A 2 -13.66 35.73 -37.51
C LYS A 2 -13.41 35.68 -36.00
N LYS A 3 -14.45 35.42 -35.15
CA LYS A 3 -14.31 35.40 -33.68
C LYS A 3 -14.45 34.03 -33.01
N HIS A 4 -14.75 32.97 -33.73
CA HIS A 4 -15.00 31.65 -33.14
C HIS A 4 -13.82 30.66 -33.27
N THR A 5 -12.83 30.97 -34.09
CA THR A 5 -11.68 30.08 -34.35
C THR A 5 -10.58 30.19 -33.27
N PHE A 6 -10.51 31.31 -32.54
CA PHE A 6 -9.50 31.48 -31.49
C PHE A 6 -9.86 30.78 -30.17
N LEU A 7 -11.14 30.58 -29.88
CA LEU A 7 -11.57 29.93 -28.64
C LEU A 7 -11.38 28.40 -28.67
N ALA A 8 -11.49 27.79 -29.86
CA ALA A 8 -11.31 26.36 -30.02
C ALA A 8 -9.84 25.91 -29.87
N VAL A 9 -8.88 26.76 -30.25
CA VAL A 9 -7.45 26.46 -30.14
C VAL A 9 -6.96 26.57 -28.69
N LEU A 10 -7.55 27.47 -27.89
CA LEU A 10 -7.17 27.64 -26.48
C LEU A 10 -7.66 26.47 -25.61
N ILE A 11 -8.81 25.87 -25.94
CA ILE A 11 -9.36 24.72 -25.19
C ILE A 11 -8.57 23.44 -25.51
N ALA A 12 -8.08 23.29 -26.74
CA ALA A 12 -7.27 22.13 -27.10
C ALA A 12 -5.86 22.16 -26.46
N LEU A 13 -5.34 23.35 -26.13
CA LEU A 13 -4.01 23.46 -25.49
C LEU A 13 -4.05 23.18 -23.98
N VAL A 14 -5.20 23.39 -23.33
CA VAL A 14 -5.36 23.13 -21.88
C VAL A 14 -5.56 21.63 -21.59
N LEU A 15 -6.09 20.86 -22.56
CA LEU A 15 -6.29 19.42 -22.41
C LEU A 15 -5.01 18.59 -22.64
N ALA A 16 -3.95 19.18 -23.18
CA ALA A 16 -2.68 18.50 -23.39
C ALA A 16 -1.68 18.59 -22.22
N LEU A 17 -2.00 19.36 -21.16
CA LEU A 17 -1.19 19.40 -19.92
C LEU A 17 -1.72 18.49 -18.81
N GLY A 18 -2.65 17.60 -19.10
CA GLY A 18 -3.17 16.64 -18.16
C GLY A 18 -2.36 15.34 -18.17
N CYS A 19 -1.73 15.05 -17.02
CA CYS A 19 -1.11 13.77 -16.67
C CYS A 19 0.26 13.45 -17.28
N ALA A 20 1.22 14.33 -17.10
CA ALA A 20 2.53 13.83 -16.77
C ALA A 20 2.46 13.37 -15.29
N SER A 21 1.95 12.17 -15.03
CA SER A 21 2.35 11.44 -13.84
C SER A 21 3.86 11.34 -13.94
N ALA A 22 4.56 12.15 -13.15
CA ALA A 22 5.96 11.92 -12.91
C ALA A 22 6.04 10.50 -12.35
N ALA A 23 6.34 9.54 -13.20
CA ALA A 23 6.84 8.26 -12.75
C ALA A 23 8.07 8.64 -11.94
N HIS A 24 7.92 8.65 -10.61
CA HIS A 24 9.05 8.68 -9.72
C HIS A 24 9.77 7.37 -10.03
N ALA A 25 10.76 7.45 -10.91
CA ALA A 25 11.73 6.40 -11.07
C ALA A 25 12.50 6.39 -9.74
N GLU A 26 11.97 5.68 -8.76
CA GLU A 26 12.70 5.40 -7.55
C GLU A 26 13.94 4.61 -7.99
N ILE A 27 15.12 5.17 -7.72
CA ILE A 27 16.39 4.51 -8.01
C ILE A 27 16.49 3.35 -7.04
N ILE A 28 16.17 2.16 -7.53
CA ILE A 28 16.25 0.95 -6.74
C ILE A 28 17.65 0.42 -6.90
N PRO A 29 18.40 0.26 -5.81
CA PRO A 29 19.73 -0.33 -5.88
C PRO A 29 19.64 -1.75 -6.47
N PRO A 30 20.60 -2.17 -7.27
CA PRO A 30 20.67 -3.56 -7.73
C PRO A 30 20.88 -4.51 -6.55
N HIS A 31 20.44 -5.76 -6.65
CA HIS A 31 20.69 -6.79 -5.62
C HIS A 31 22.19 -6.92 -5.33
N GLY A 32 22.61 -6.84 -4.07
CA GLY A 32 23.98 -6.94 -3.62
C GLY A 32 24.16 -6.42 -2.20
N GLU A 33 25.34 -6.60 -1.62
CA GLU A 33 25.65 -6.08 -0.29
C GLU A 33 25.34 -4.57 -0.20
N GLY A 34 24.55 -4.16 0.79
CA GLY A 34 24.19 -2.77 1.02
C GLY A 34 22.87 -2.33 0.37
N GLN A 35 22.06 -3.24 -0.17
CA GLN A 35 20.72 -2.89 -0.67
C GLN A 35 19.79 -2.54 0.48
N ILE A 36 19.29 -1.32 0.44
CA ILE A 36 18.25 -0.86 1.33
C ILE A 36 16.94 -0.87 0.52
N GLY A 37 16.29 -2.05 0.47
CA GLY A 37 14.92 -2.14 0.01
C GLY A 37 13.98 -1.57 1.07
N ARG A 38 12.78 -1.16 0.66
CA ARG A 38 11.74 -0.68 1.58
C ARG A 38 11.00 -1.87 2.15
N GLN A 39 10.89 -1.95 3.48
CA GLN A 39 10.09 -3.00 4.11
C GLN A 39 8.62 -2.79 3.78
N ALA A 40 7.93 -3.85 3.42
CA ALA A 40 6.49 -3.84 3.25
C ALA A 40 5.82 -4.84 4.20
N VAL A 41 4.50 -4.71 4.34
CA VAL A 41 3.67 -5.68 5.05
C VAL A 41 2.53 -6.13 4.16
N VAL A 42 2.27 -7.44 4.14
CA VAL A 42 1.15 -8.04 3.42
C VAL A 42 -0.16 -7.77 4.17
N LEU A 43 -1.16 -7.24 3.46
CA LEU A 43 -2.44 -6.78 4.00
C LEU A 43 -3.58 -7.80 3.85
N CYS A 44 -3.42 -8.84 3.05
CA CYS A 44 -4.43 -9.87 2.77
C CYS A 44 -4.01 -11.26 3.24
N ASP A 45 -4.95 -12.20 3.31
CA ASP A 45 -4.69 -13.55 3.80
C ASP A 45 -3.72 -14.36 2.93
N SER A 46 -3.69 -14.06 1.63
CA SER A 46 -2.86 -14.78 0.66
C SER A 46 -2.49 -13.88 -0.49
N LEU A 47 -1.21 -13.61 -0.67
CA LEU A 47 -0.66 -12.79 -1.75
C LEU A 47 0.30 -13.62 -2.59
N THR A 48 -0.03 -13.77 -3.88
CA THR A 48 0.80 -14.56 -4.80
C THR A 48 1.99 -13.75 -5.27
N VAL A 49 3.18 -14.30 -5.10
CA VAL A 49 4.43 -13.81 -5.72
C VAL A 49 4.58 -14.45 -7.09
N ARG A 50 4.81 -13.64 -8.11
CA ARG A 50 4.82 -14.07 -9.51
C ARG A 50 6.16 -13.79 -10.19
N GLN A 51 6.47 -14.57 -11.22
CA GLN A 51 7.71 -14.41 -11.99
C GLN A 51 7.75 -13.10 -12.80
N ALA A 52 6.59 -12.60 -13.24
CA ALA A 52 6.44 -11.35 -13.98
C ALA A 52 5.25 -10.55 -13.43
N PRO A 53 5.17 -9.22 -13.67
CA PRO A 53 4.07 -8.36 -13.22
C PRO A 53 2.80 -8.58 -14.05
N ASP A 54 2.28 -9.79 -14.00
CA ASP A 54 1.10 -10.24 -14.74
C ASP A 54 0.37 -11.34 -13.96
N VAL A 55 -0.96 -11.26 -13.90
CA VAL A 55 -1.82 -12.23 -13.17
C VAL A 55 -1.76 -13.64 -13.76
N SER A 56 -1.42 -13.80 -15.03
CA SER A 56 -1.25 -15.10 -15.71
C SER A 56 0.16 -15.68 -15.53
N SER A 57 1.11 -14.89 -15.01
CA SER A 57 2.48 -15.31 -14.84
C SER A 57 2.60 -16.42 -13.77
N ARG A 58 3.62 -17.26 -13.91
CA ARG A 58 3.91 -18.36 -13.00
C ARG A 58 4.04 -17.87 -11.56
N THR A 59 3.42 -18.60 -10.64
CA THR A 59 3.59 -18.43 -9.19
C THR A 59 4.98 -18.89 -8.76
N VAL A 60 5.66 -18.05 -8.00
CA VAL A 60 6.96 -18.34 -7.36
C VAL A 60 6.74 -18.78 -5.92
N GLU A 61 5.92 -18.01 -5.18
CA GLU A 61 5.68 -18.20 -3.74
C GLU A 61 4.29 -17.62 -3.37
N THR A 62 3.86 -17.83 -2.14
CA THR A 62 2.64 -17.26 -1.58
C THR A 62 2.90 -16.70 -0.20
N LEU A 63 2.70 -15.40 -0.06
CA LEU A 63 2.81 -14.67 1.20
C LEU A 63 1.50 -14.68 1.98
N LYS A 64 1.61 -14.52 3.29
CA LYS A 64 0.51 -14.47 4.23
C LYS A 64 0.37 -13.10 4.87
N TYR A 65 -0.79 -12.85 5.47
CA TYR A 65 -1.04 -11.64 6.24
C TYR A 65 0.06 -11.37 7.25
N LYS A 66 0.60 -10.16 7.21
CA LYS A 66 1.73 -9.66 8.02
C LYS A 66 3.10 -10.23 7.67
N ASP A 67 3.25 -10.99 6.61
CA ASP A 67 4.59 -11.24 6.06
C ASP A 67 5.24 -9.90 5.67
N LEU A 68 6.54 -9.83 5.84
CA LEU A 68 7.33 -8.59 5.71
C LEU A 68 8.34 -8.72 4.56
N PRO A 69 7.89 -8.71 3.30
CA PRO A 69 8.80 -8.70 2.16
C PRO A 69 9.53 -7.35 2.05
N ILE A 70 10.66 -7.35 1.36
CA ILE A 70 11.40 -6.14 1.01
C ILE A 70 11.05 -5.75 -0.43
N VAL A 71 10.50 -4.56 -0.61
CA VAL A 71 10.21 -4.01 -1.94
C VAL A 71 11.46 -3.36 -2.50
N VAL A 72 11.89 -3.82 -3.65
CA VAL A 72 13.07 -3.29 -4.35
C VAL A 72 12.71 -2.57 -5.66
N LYS A 73 11.47 -2.74 -6.13
CA LYS A 73 10.98 -2.09 -7.36
C LYS A 73 9.47 -1.98 -7.38
N GLU A 74 8.96 -0.85 -7.88
CA GLU A 74 7.55 -0.65 -8.18
C GLU A 74 7.38 -0.31 -9.66
N SER A 75 6.36 -0.86 -10.30
CA SER A 75 6.03 -0.59 -11.70
C SER A 75 4.58 -0.96 -12.00
N ASN A 76 3.80 -0.01 -12.51
CA ASN A 76 2.44 -0.23 -13.04
C ASN A 76 1.51 -1.03 -12.09
N GLY A 77 1.47 -0.67 -10.80
CA GLY A 77 0.64 -1.35 -9.79
C GLY A 77 1.20 -2.68 -9.29
N TRP A 78 2.43 -3.01 -9.64
CA TRP A 78 3.17 -4.18 -9.15
C TRP A 78 4.40 -3.76 -8.38
N ALA A 79 4.74 -4.55 -7.35
CA ALA A 79 5.97 -4.40 -6.59
C ALA A 79 6.83 -5.66 -6.75
N TYR A 80 8.11 -5.50 -7.08
CA TYR A 80 9.07 -6.59 -7.04
C TYR A 80 9.61 -6.71 -5.62
N VAL A 81 9.45 -7.89 -5.05
CA VAL A 81 9.77 -8.15 -3.65
C VAL A 81 10.82 -9.25 -3.51
N VAL A 82 11.60 -9.16 -2.43
CA VAL A 82 12.54 -10.17 -1.98
C VAL A 82 12.05 -10.71 -0.64
N LEU A 83 12.09 -12.03 -0.46
CA LEU A 83 11.46 -12.73 0.66
C LEU A 83 12.45 -13.15 1.76
N GLY A 84 13.50 -12.43 1.95
CA GLY A 84 14.51 -12.71 2.97
C GLY A 84 15.78 -11.89 2.76
N ASP A 85 16.75 -12.10 3.61
CA ASP A 85 17.99 -11.29 3.67
C ASP A 85 19.18 -11.99 3.00
N SER A 86 19.00 -13.17 2.40
CA SER A 86 20.06 -13.92 1.74
C SER A 86 20.04 -13.75 0.23
N GLU A 87 21.19 -13.93 -0.43
CA GLU A 87 21.28 -13.86 -1.91
C GLU A 87 20.39 -14.90 -2.61
N ASP A 88 20.15 -16.04 -1.96
CA ASP A 88 19.29 -17.12 -2.48
C ASP A 88 17.80 -16.92 -2.14
N SER A 89 17.43 -15.79 -1.55
CA SER A 89 16.04 -15.51 -1.17
C SER A 89 15.13 -15.48 -2.39
N ALA A 90 13.98 -16.14 -2.28
CA ALA A 90 12.98 -16.08 -3.34
C ALA A 90 12.56 -14.65 -3.60
N SER A 91 12.31 -14.32 -4.87
CA SER A 91 11.92 -12.97 -5.28
C SER A 91 10.93 -13.03 -6.44
N GLY A 92 10.14 -11.98 -6.58
CA GLY A 92 9.16 -11.90 -7.65
C GLY A 92 8.22 -10.71 -7.50
N TRP A 93 7.20 -10.68 -8.31
CA TRP A 93 6.24 -9.59 -8.39
C TRP A 93 4.97 -9.90 -7.60
N VAL A 94 4.51 -8.92 -6.84
CA VAL A 94 3.21 -8.93 -6.15
C VAL A 94 2.37 -7.75 -6.61
N ASN A 95 1.05 -7.87 -6.52
CA ASN A 95 0.18 -6.71 -6.74
C ASN A 95 0.35 -5.73 -5.56
N ALA A 96 0.70 -4.48 -5.87
CA ALA A 96 1.01 -3.44 -4.89
C ALA A 96 -0.21 -3.01 -4.04
N ASP A 97 -1.44 -3.22 -4.52
CA ASP A 97 -2.66 -2.90 -3.77
C ASP A 97 -2.82 -3.72 -2.47
N TYR A 98 -2.08 -4.82 -2.34
CA TYR A 98 -2.18 -5.75 -1.20
C TYR A 98 -0.99 -5.66 -0.25
N ILE A 99 -0.15 -4.64 -0.37
CA ILE A 99 0.95 -4.37 0.55
C ILE A 99 0.92 -2.92 1.03
N ALA A 100 1.41 -2.67 2.24
CA ALA A 100 1.78 -1.31 2.68
C ALA A 100 3.30 -1.24 2.80
N ILE A 101 3.89 -0.22 2.18
CA ILE A 101 5.35 0.01 2.17
C ILE A 101 5.69 0.97 3.30
N ASP A 102 6.79 0.71 4.02
CA ASP A 102 7.21 1.42 5.22
C ASP A 102 6.08 1.56 6.25
N PRO A 103 5.45 0.45 6.67
CA PRO A 103 4.26 0.49 7.48
C PRO A 103 4.52 1.07 8.87
N SER A 104 3.66 1.98 9.29
CA SER A 104 3.51 2.30 10.71
C SER A 104 2.61 1.29 11.40
N TRP A 105 2.75 1.14 12.72
CA TRP A 105 2.04 0.12 13.46
C TRP A 105 1.26 0.72 14.63
N TYR A 106 0.03 0.25 14.81
CA TYR A 106 -0.79 0.51 15.98
C TYR A 106 -0.88 -0.74 16.85
N ARG A 107 -0.60 -0.60 18.14
CA ARG A 107 -0.79 -1.66 19.13
C ARG A 107 -1.90 -1.28 20.10
N THR A 108 -2.90 -2.13 20.25
CA THR A 108 -3.98 -1.94 21.21
C THR A 108 -3.48 -2.16 22.64
N GLU A 109 -3.80 -1.26 23.56
CA GLU A 109 -3.51 -1.41 25.00
C GLU A 109 -4.62 -2.17 25.71
N GLN A 110 -5.84 -2.07 25.22
CA GLN A 110 -7.04 -2.69 25.77
C GLN A 110 -7.95 -3.18 24.64
N LYS A 111 -9.12 -3.73 24.99
CA LYS A 111 -10.13 -4.06 23.98
C LYS A 111 -10.53 -2.81 23.21
N THR A 112 -10.27 -2.82 21.90
CA THR A 112 -10.42 -1.66 21.05
C THR A 112 -11.42 -1.95 19.93
N PRO A 113 -12.53 -1.19 19.83
CA PRO A 113 -13.45 -1.31 18.72
C PRO A 113 -12.86 -0.77 17.43
N VAL A 114 -13.15 -1.42 16.32
CA VAL A 114 -12.88 -0.92 14.98
C VAL A 114 -14.19 -0.58 14.32
N TYR A 115 -14.30 0.59 13.75
CA TYR A 115 -15.50 1.15 13.16
C TYR A 115 -15.45 1.10 11.63
N ALA A 116 -16.64 1.12 11.01
CA ALA A 116 -16.74 1.18 9.54
C ALA A 116 -16.29 2.54 8.98
N TRP A 117 -16.49 3.62 9.74
CA TRP A 117 -16.12 5.00 9.39
C TRP A 117 -15.53 5.73 10.61
N ASP A 118 -14.98 6.90 10.40
CA ASP A 118 -14.41 7.83 11.40
C ASP A 118 -15.46 8.46 12.34
N ASN A 119 -16.37 7.64 12.83
CA ASN A 119 -17.45 8.04 13.71
C ASN A 119 -17.75 6.93 14.73
N THR A 120 -17.75 7.25 16.02
CA THR A 120 -18.04 6.30 17.10
C THR A 120 -19.48 5.77 17.10
N LEU A 121 -20.41 6.42 16.38
CA LEU A 121 -21.77 5.96 16.15
C LEU A 121 -21.89 5.02 14.95
N SER A 122 -20.84 4.87 14.15
CA SER A 122 -20.84 3.97 13.01
C SER A 122 -20.82 2.49 13.46
N PRO A 123 -21.23 1.55 12.61
CA PRO A 123 -21.14 0.13 12.92
C PRO A 123 -19.73 -0.29 13.33
N LYS A 124 -19.61 -1.11 14.37
CA LYS A 124 -18.37 -1.77 14.74
C LYS A 124 -18.15 -2.98 13.84
N VAL A 125 -17.07 -2.97 13.08
CA VAL A 125 -16.71 -4.06 12.16
C VAL A 125 -15.80 -5.11 12.82
N ALA A 126 -15.11 -4.74 13.91
CA ALA A 126 -14.33 -5.66 14.73
C ALA A 126 -14.19 -5.16 16.16
N LEU A 127 -13.83 -6.09 17.06
CA LEU A 127 -13.40 -5.79 18.43
C LEU A 127 -12.06 -6.48 18.67
N LEU A 128 -11.01 -5.71 18.75
CA LEU A 128 -9.64 -6.19 18.93
C LEU A 128 -9.36 -6.46 20.40
N SER A 129 -8.60 -7.51 20.68
CA SER A 129 -8.06 -7.77 22.02
C SER A 129 -6.92 -6.81 22.34
N ALA A 130 -6.59 -6.64 23.62
CA ALA A 130 -5.39 -5.95 24.04
C ALA A 130 -4.14 -6.63 23.42
N ASN A 131 -3.10 -5.83 23.20
CA ASN A 131 -1.83 -6.25 22.59
C ASN A 131 -1.94 -6.76 21.12
N THR A 132 -3.02 -6.40 20.42
CA THR A 132 -3.13 -6.64 18.97
C THR A 132 -2.36 -5.56 18.21
N THR A 133 -1.47 -5.98 17.31
CA THR A 133 -0.72 -5.05 16.45
C THR A 133 -1.28 -5.08 15.05
N LEU A 134 -1.52 -3.90 14.45
CA LEU A 134 -2.09 -3.73 13.11
C LEU A 134 -1.27 -2.73 12.30
N PRO A 135 -1.13 -2.96 10.98
CA PRO A 135 -0.59 -1.93 10.09
C PRO A 135 -1.53 -0.73 10.02
N ILE A 136 -0.96 0.47 10.13
CA ILE A 136 -1.65 1.74 9.88
C ILE A 136 -1.56 2.02 8.39
N LEU A 137 -2.70 2.25 7.75
CA LEU A 137 -2.80 2.63 6.35
C LEU A 137 -2.84 4.14 6.18
N ALA A 138 -3.46 4.85 7.13
CA ALA A 138 -3.45 6.32 7.19
C ALA A 138 -3.66 6.80 8.63
N ASP A 139 -3.06 7.94 8.95
CA ASP A 139 -3.28 8.69 10.21
C ASP A 139 -4.05 9.97 9.88
N GLN A 140 -5.22 10.12 10.48
CA GLN A 140 -6.10 11.27 10.32
C GLN A 140 -6.37 11.96 11.66
N GLY A 141 -5.35 12.08 12.50
CA GLY A 141 -5.40 12.73 13.80
C GLY A 141 -6.06 11.85 14.86
N ASP A 142 -7.33 12.13 15.20
CA ASP A 142 -8.07 11.34 16.20
C ASP A 142 -8.42 9.92 15.73
N TRP A 143 -8.24 9.64 14.43
CA TRP A 143 -8.60 8.38 13.80
C TRP A 143 -7.45 7.77 13.01
N LEU A 144 -7.31 6.44 13.12
CA LEU A 144 -6.41 5.64 12.28
C LEU A 144 -7.21 4.76 11.36
N ILE A 145 -6.81 4.70 10.09
CA ILE A 145 -7.23 3.63 9.19
C ILE A 145 -6.25 2.47 9.35
N VAL A 146 -6.75 1.29 9.66
CA VAL A 146 -5.94 0.09 9.89
C VAL A 146 -6.36 -1.06 8.97
N SER A 147 -5.43 -1.97 8.72
CA SER A 147 -5.71 -3.19 7.95
C SER A 147 -6.23 -4.31 8.84
N LEU A 148 -7.29 -4.99 8.36
CA LEU A 148 -7.95 -6.13 8.98
C LEU A 148 -7.95 -7.36 8.05
N ARG A 149 -6.77 -7.81 7.59
CA ARG A 149 -6.61 -9.00 6.71
C ARG A 149 -7.42 -8.92 5.40
N GLY A 150 -7.21 -7.86 4.63
CA GLY A 150 -7.89 -7.65 3.35
C GLY A 150 -9.13 -6.76 3.44
N ALA A 151 -9.49 -6.30 4.64
CA ALA A 151 -10.46 -5.23 4.88
C ALA A 151 -9.78 -4.06 5.59
N THR A 152 -10.47 -2.93 5.66
CA THR A 152 -10.03 -1.76 6.40
C THR A 152 -11.04 -1.39 7.47
N GLY A 153 -10.58 -0.67 8.49
CA GLY A 153 -11.47 -0.12 9.51
C GLY A 153 -10.83 1.05 10.22
N TRP A 154 -11.62 1.74 11.02
CA TRP A 154 -11.25 2.96 11.71
C TRP A 154 -11.11 2.73 13.20
N ILE A 155 -10.01 3.18 13.81
CA ILE A 155 -9.79 3.16 15.25
C ILE A 155 -9.75 4.60 15.75
N HIS A 156 -10.57 4.91 16.75
CA HIS A 156 -10.51 6.19 17.45
C HIS A 156 -9.39 6.13 18.50
N VAL A 157 -8.43 7.02 18.39
CA VAL A 157 -7.24 7.07 19.26
C VAL A 157 -7.23 8.26 20.21
N GLY A 158 -8.23 9.14 20.06
CA GLY A 158 -8.34 10.36 20.86
C GLY A 158 -7.29 11.42 20.50
N ASN A 159 -7.37 12.58 21.14
CA ASN A 159 -6.38 13.64 20.98
C ASN A 159 -5.01 13.14 21.44
N ARG A 160 -4.06 13.07 20.51
CA ARG A 160 -2.64 12.75 20.77
C ARG A 160 -1.78 13.99 20.97
N TYR A 161 -2.40 15.12 21.39
CA TYR A 161 -1.73 16.40 21.67
C TYR A 161 -1.51 16.59 23.14
#